data_efaabbe76fb68f1d2383987209c0e0b2
#
_entry.id   efaabbe76fb68f1d2383987209c0e0b2
#
_cell.length_a   1.000
_cell.length_b   1.000
_cell.length_c   1.000
_cell.angle_alpha   90.00
_cell.angle_beta   90.00
_cell.angle_gamma   90.00
#
_symmetry.space_group_name_H-M   'P 1'
#
loop_
_entity.id
_entity.type
_entity.pdbx_description
1 polymer ?
#
loop_
_entity_poly.entity_id
_entity_poly.type
_entity_poly.pdbx_seq_one_letter_code
_entity_poly.pdbx_strand_id
1 'polypeptide(L)' 'MDLKNNIKQDVTILILTKNEEINLPDCLQSVKGFAKRCVVVDSFSNDRTKAIALEYGADFYEHK' A
#
# COMPACT_ATOMS: atom_id res chain seq x y z
N MET A 1 14.93 -8.81 12.87
CA MET A 1 15.09 -7.90 11.73
C MET A 1 16.02 -6.77 12.08
N ASP A 2 16.92 -6.47 11.22
CA ASP A 2 17.85 -5.37 11.44
C ASP A 2 17.31 -4.08 10.84
N LEU A 3 16.87 -3.18 11.69
CA LEU A 3 16.29 -1.92 11.25
C LEU A 3 17.32 -0.84 11.02
N LYS A 4 18.57 -1.13 11.32
CA LYS A 4 19.63 -0.12 11.19
C LYS A 4 19.92 0.26 9.76
N ASN A 5 19.73 -0.65 8.85
CA ASN A 5 20.08 -0.41 7.45
C ASN A 5 19.11 0.54 6.78
N ASN A 6 17.83 0.48 7.12
CA ASN A 6 16.81 1.29 6.46
C ASN A 6 16.84 1.17 4.95
N ILE A 7 17.42 0.10 4.44
CA ILE A 7 17.51 -0.13 3.01
C ILE A 7 16.26 -0.86 2.57
N LYS A 8 15.51 -0.22 1.69
CA LYS A 8 14.32 -0.84 1.16
C LYS A 8 14.69 -1.94 0.19
N GLN A 9 13.95 -3.03 0.22
CA GLN A 9 14.15 -4.12 -0.70
C GLN A 9 13.74 -3.71 -2.10
N ASP A 10 14.49 -4.19 -3.09
CA ASP A 10 14.17 -3.91 -4.49
C ASP A 10 13.04 -4.84 -4.94
N VAL A 11 11.88 -4.65 -4.31
CA VAL A 11 10.69 -5.44 -4.59
C VAL A 11 9.51 -4.50 -4.73
N THR A 12 8.50 -4.96 -5.44
CA THR A 12 7.22 -4.28 -5.57
C THR A 12 6.19 -5.12 -4.83
N ILE A 13 5.48 -4.49 -3.91
CA ILE A 13 4.41 -5.16 -3.17
C ILE A 13 3.08 -4.84 -3.83
N LEU A 14 2.31 -5.88 -4.10
CA LEU A 14 0.97 -5.74 -4.66
C LEU A 14 -0.05 -6.01 -3.57
N ILE A 15 -0.96 -5.06 -3.37
CA ILE A 15 -2.01 -5.17 -2.36
C ILE A 15 -3.36 -5.13 -3.06
N LEU A 16 -4.18 -6.14 -2.78
CA LEU A 16 -5.54 -6.18 -3.29
C LEU A 16 -6.48 -5.66 -2.21
N THR A 17 -7.34 -4.72 -2.57
CA THR A 17 -8.21 -4.07 -1.59
C THR A 17 -9.67 -4.08 -1.99
N LYS A 18 -10.52 -4.06 -0.97
CA LYS A 18 -11.95 -3.83 -1.10
C LYS A 18 -12.43 -3.26 0.22
N ASN A 19 -12.71 -1.94 0.26
CA ASN A 19 -13.18 -1.25 1.47
C ASN A 19 -12.26 -1.50 2.67
N GLU A 20 -10.98 -1.14 2.53
CA GLU A 20 -9.97 -1.39 3.55
C GLU A 20 -9.50 -0.12 4.25
N GLU A 21 -10.34 0.91 4.32
CA GLU A 21 -9.88 2.19 4.89
C GLU A 21 -9.36 2.09 6.33
N ILE A 22 -9.85 1.11 7.09
CA ILE A 22 -9.41 0.97 8.48
C ILE A 22 -8.04 0.28 8.57
N ASN A 23 -7.82 -0.76 7.77
CA ASN A 23 -6.60 -1.56 7.85
C ASN A 23 -5.49 -1.11 6.91
N LEU A 24 -5.85 -0.42 5.83
CA LEU A 24 -4.87 -0.06 4.81
C LEU A 24 -3.76 0.86 5.31
N PRO A 25 -4.03 1.86 6.16
CA PRO A 25 -2.95 2.74 6.63
C PRO A 25 -1.80 1.98 7.29
N ASP A 26 -2.11 1.05 8.18
CA ASP A 26 -1.07 0.27 8.86
C ASP A 26 -0.31 -0.60 7.86
N CYS A 27 -1.03 -1.19 6.91
CA CYS A 27 -0.41 -2.03 5.89
C CYS A 27 0.55 -1.20 5.03
N LEU A 28 0.12 -0.03 4.58
CA LEU A 28 0.96 0.82 3.74
C LEU A 28 2.17 1.36 4.52
N GLN A 29 1.98 1.65 5.79
CA GLN A 29 3.08 2.10 6.64
C GLN A 29 4.18 1.03 6.69
N SER A 30 3.79 -0.23 6.88
CA SER A 30 4.74 -1.34 6.92
C SER A 30 5.44 -1.54 5.58
N VAL A 31 4.68 -1.50 4.50
CA VAL A 31 5.22 -1.67 3.15
C VAL A 31 6.19 -0.55 2.82
N LYS A 32 5.87 0.68 3.21
CA LYS A 32 6.70 1.84 2.92
C LYS A 32 8.09 1.72 3.53
N GLY A 33 8.19 1.06 4.68
CA GLY A 33 9.48 0.84 5.32
C GLY A 33 10.26 -0.33 4.73
N PHE A 34 9.63 -1.15 3.91
CA PHE A 34 10.23 -2.39 3.42
C PHE A 34 10.47 -2.41 1.91
N ALA A 35 9.49 -2.01 1.12
CA ALA A 35 9.55 -2.13 -0.34
C ALA A 35 9.77 -0.77 -1.00
N LYS A 36 10.43 -0.79 -2.14
CA LYS A 36 10.65 0.43 -2.90
C LYS A 36 9.39 0.90 -3.60
N ARG A 37 8.49 -0.01 -3.90
CA ARG A 37 7.27 0.32 -4.63
C ARG A 37 6.09 -0.47 -4.09
N CYS A 38 4.96 0.19 -4.03
CA CYS A 38 3.71 -0.42 -3.62
C CYS A 38 2.63 -0.13 -4.66
N VAL A 39 1.93 -1.18 -5.09
CA VAL A 39 0.83 -1.06 -6.04
C VAL A 39 -0.44 -1.55 -5.34
N VAL A 40 -1.46 -0.71 -5.34
CA VAL A 40 -2.76 -1.07 -4.78
C VAL A 40 -3.73 -1.29 -5.94
N VAL A 41 -4.29 -2.49 -6.00
CA VAL A 41 -5.33 -2.80 -6.98
C VAL A 41 -6.64 -2.97 -6.22
N ASP A 42 -7.58 -2.07 -6.49
CA ASP A 42 -8.80 -1.96 -5.72
C ASP A 42 -10.01 -2.43 -6.53
N SER A 43 -10.93 -3.10 -5.85
CA SER A 43 -12.17 -3.59 -6.45
C SER A 43 -13.30 -2.57 -6.27
N PHE A 44 -13.04 -1.31 -6.66
CA PHE A 44 -14.03 -0.23 -6.61
C PHE A 44 -14.62 -0.03 -5.21
N SER A 45 -13.76 0.26 -4.24
CA SER A 45 -14.19 0.55 -2.88
C SER A 45 -15.05 1.81 -2.82
N ASN A 46 -15.97 1.83 -1.89
CA ASN A 46 -16.86 2.97 -1.66
C ASN A 46 -16.41 3.84 -0.49
N ASP A 47 -15.28 3.52 0.11
CA ASP A 47 -14.76 4.24 1.27
C ASP A 47 -13.51 5.03 0.90
N ARG A 48 -12.69 5.38 1.88
CA ARG A 48 -11.50 6.19 1.67
C ARG A 48 -10.27 5.40 1.22
N THR A 49 -10.44 4.14 0.83
CA THR A 49 -9.32 3.30 0.42
C THR A 49 -8.45 3.96 -0.64
N LYS A 50 -9.07 4.53 -1.68
CA LYS A 50 -8.33 5.20 -2.74
C LYS A 50 -7.54 6.40 -2.22
N ALA A 51 -8.19 7.25 -1.43
CA ALA A 51 -7.54 8.44 -0.90
C ALA A 51 -6.34 8.07 -0.05
N ILE A 52 -6.48 7.04 0.77
CA ILE A 52 -5.41 6.56 1.63
C ILE A 52 -4.24 6.03 0.81
N ALA A 53 -4.53 5.22 -0.22
CA ALA A 53 -3.48 4.67 -1.07
C ALA A 53 -2.66 5.79 -1.71
N LEU A 54 -3.33 6.80 -2.26
CA LEU A 54 -2.66 7.92 -2.91
C LEU A 54 -1.88 8.76 -1.89
N GLU A 55 -2.43 8.93 -0.70
CA GLU A 55 -1.78 9.70 0.36
C GLU A 55 -0.45 9.08 0.77
N TYR A 56 -0.37 7.75 0.75
CA TYR A 56 0.85 7.03 1.09
C TYR A 56 1.80 6.85 -0.10
N GLY A 57 1.44 7.41 -1.26
CA GLY A 57 2.32 7.37 -2.42
C GLY A 57 2.28 6.05 -3.18
N ALA A 58 1.27 5.22 -2.97
CA ALA A 58 1.14 3.97 -3.72
C ALA A 58 0.61 4.25 -5.13
N ASP A 59 0.97 3.38 -6.07
CA ASP A 59 0.33 3.38 -7.38
C ASP A 59 -1.03 2.74 -7.21
N PHE A 60 -2.06 3.36 -7.75
CA PHE A 60 -3.43 2.91 -7.51
C PHE A 60 -4.14 2.58 -8.81
N TYR A 61 -4.74 1.40 -8.86
CA TYR A 61 -5.53 0.95 -10.00
C TYR A 61 -6.83 0.33 -9.53
N GLU A 62 -7.89 0.49 -10.31
CA GLU A 62 -9.17 -0.13 -10.00
C GLU A 62 -9.41 -1.28 -10.97
N HIS A 63 -9.82 -2.41 -10.42
CA HIS A 63 -10.07 -3.61 -11.22
C HIS A 63 -11.10 -4.47 -10.49
N LYS A 64 -12.08 -4.97 -11.23
CA LYS A 64 -13.07 -5.86 -10.65
C LYS A 64 -12.52 -7.26 -10.47
#